data_93ef54a356bb2daf4ec4fcd876e63cfd
#
_entry.id   93ef54a356bb2daf4ec4fcd876e63cfd
#
_cell.length_a   1.000
_cell.length_b   1.000
_cell.length_c   1.000
_cell.angle_alpha   90.00
_cell.angle_beta   90.00
_cell.angle_gamma   90.00
#
_symmetry.space_group_name_H-M   'P 1'
#
loop_
_entity.id
_entity.type
_entity.pdbx_description
1 polymer ?
#
loop_
_entity_poly.entity_id
_entity_poly.type
_entity_poly.pdbx_seq_one_letter_code
_entity_poly.pdbx_strand_id
1 'polypeptide(L)'
;MTPQHPPASLYRTTEGLGLWEHRGKVAAVGVGHSPTARRWDGTPETCVGAWSILALRRAIADAGVSPDQIDGLVLDPVTTTGAYWPEGAPVPMDVVNAFHPTSDPLDGIAKLSPEWLLQNMPELTNIQFVMYAPRCMSHAIVVAAQAVGEGLTHTCLVLKSWHNFEGRYYQGGANAQDAIDGTSAISRLWGTPASYGTAVQFAEYCRKYGKTHDMMAPFITNSRRNGLLFPEGYWAQHRPEHLTTEDYLAARWIAKPANLFDNDIPIMVSAAYLFTTPERARDMQQKPVYILNHVSSRATPRSLTPTLEEVEAETAKTGRKLYEGAGITAADLSFENMYDGFTLFHQFHLEGLGYRGIKFGEALDFYQTDISIAGPNPVSPSGGNIGSGRSRFWMHTDCIQQLQGRAGARQITGVTPEIAVSGGPMPLGGNFTVWSATPD
;
A
#
# COMPACT_ATOMS: atom_id res chain seq x y z
N MET A 1 -10.12 17.77 18.47
CA MET A 1 -8.89 18.26 17.80
C MET A 1 -9.12 18.31 16.29
N THR A 2 -8.87 19.43 15.62
CA THR A 2 -9.03 19.49 14.15
C THR A 2 -7.79 18.88 13.49
N PRO A 3 -7.93 17.86 12.64
CA PRO A 3 -6.79 17.24 11.96
C PRO A 3 -6.08 18.25 11.05
N GLN A 4 -4.76 18.16 11.01
CA GLN A 4 -3.93 18.99 10.15
C GLN A 4 -3.54 18.20 8.88
N HIS A 5 -3.32 18.89 7.78
CA HIS A 5 -2.72 18.32 6.59
C HIS A 5 -1.20 18.46 6.66
N PRO A 6 -0.45 17.42 6.30
CA PRO A 6 1.00 17.48 6.35
C PRO A 6 1.55 18.57 5.39
N PRO A 7 2.56 19.33 5.81
CA PRO A 7 3.18 20.34 4.96
C PRO A 7 3.89 19.69 3.78
N ALA A 8 3.97 20.42 2.66
CA ALA A 8 4.63 19.91 1.45
C ALA A 8 6.13 19.62 1.64
N SER A 9 6.79 20.35 2.56
CA SER A 9 8.20 20.16 2.95
C SER A 9 8.49 18.82 3.61
N LEU A 10 7.46 18.16 4.15
CA LEU A 10 7.57 16.84 4.78
C LEU A 10 8.03 15.75 3.79
N TYR A 11 7.78 15.95 2.52
CA TYR A 11 8.02 14.90 1.52
C TYR A 11 9.37 15.10 0.85
N ARG A 12 10.26 14.15 0.99
CA ARG A 12 11.56 14.12 0.32
C ARG A 12 11.37 13.92 -1.20
N THR A 13 11.01 14.98 -1.91
CA THR A 13 10.66 14.94 -3.34
C THR A 13 11.83 15.23 -4.28
N THR A 14 12.92 15.83 -3.76
CA THR A 14 14.11 16.19 -4.52
C THR A 14 15.30 15.33 -4.16
N GLU A 15 16.30 15.26 -5.03
CA GLU A 15 17.62 14.65 -4.76
C GLU A 15 18.53 15.66 -4.05
N GLY A 16 19.64 15.19 -3.47
CA GLY A 16 20.66 16.02 -2.83
C GLY A 16 20.29 16.48 -1.41
N LEU A 17 19.36 15.80 -0.76
CA LEU A 17 18.98 16.11 0.62
C LEU A 17 19.85 15.41 1.67
N GLY A 18 20.74 14.50 1.23
CA GLY A 18 21.57 13.69 2.11
C GLY A 18 20.78 12.70 2.98
N LEU A 19 21.41 12.17 4.01
CA LEU A 19 20.78 11.25 4.95
C LEU A 19 19.51 11.86 5.56
N TRP A 20 18.51 11.01 5.75
CA TRP A 20 17.30 11.43 6.47
C TRP A 20 17.65 11.68 7.95
N GLU A 21 17.31 12.84 8.47
CA GLU A 21 17.65 13.29 9.83
C GLU A 21 17.09 12.39 10.95
N HIS A 22 16.00 11.65 10.63
CA HIS A 22 15.36 10.70 11.55
C HIS A 22 15.65 9.23 11.18
N ARG A 23 16.67 8.99 10.37
CA ARG A 23 17.11 7.64 9.99
C ARG A 23 17.33 6.79 11.25
N GLY A 24 16.66 5.61 11.30
CA GLY A 24 16.75 4.69 12.43
C GLY A 24 16.07 5.16 13.73
N LYS A 25 15.47 6.37 13.76
CA LYS A 25 14.82 6.93 14.96
C LYS A 25 13.32 6.66 15.04
N VAL A 26 12.78 5.89 14.12
CA VAL A 26 11.37 5.48 14.08
C VAL A 26 11.29 3.98 13.86
N ALA A 27 10.50 3.30 14.66
CA ALA A 27 10.31 1.86 14.58
C ALA A 27 8.82 1.49 14.45
N ALA A 28 8.52 0.56 13.54
CA ALA A 28 7.25 -0.15 13.49
C ALA A 28 7.30 -1.34 14.47
N VAL A 29 6.28 -1.48 15.32
CA VAL A 29 6.24 -2.48 16.39
C VAL A 29 4.95 -3.27 16.46
N GLY A 30 3.89 -2.86 15.76
CA GLY A 30 2.62 -3.56 15.74
C GLY A 30 1.94 -3.46 14.39
N VAL A 31 1.26 -4.53 13.99
CA VAL A 31 0.45 -4.59 12.79
C VAL A 31 -0.91 -5.24 13.09
N GLY A 32 -1.97 -4.73 12.49
CA GLY A 32 -3.30 -5.28 12.64
C GLY A 32 -4.11 -5.17 11.36
N HIS A 33 -4.88 -6.20 11.06
CA HIS A 33 -5.76 -6.25 9.90
C HIS A 33 -7.17 -6.68 10.30
N SER A 34 -8.16 -6.18 9.57
CA SER A 34 -9.50 -6.75 9.56
C SER A 34 -9.54 -8.04 8.71
N PRO A 35 -10.64 -8.79 8.71
CA PRO A 35 -10.98 -9.70 7.62
C PRO A 35 -11.05 -8.94 6.29
N THR A 36 -11.16 -9.71 5.18
CA THR A 36 -11.39 -9.13 3.85
C THR A 36 -12.76 -9.55 3.31
N ALA A 37 -13.36 -8.70 2.48
CA ALA A 37 -14.56 -9.03 1.73
C ALA A 37 -14.55 -8.37 0.35
N ARG A 38 -15.33 -8.93 -0.58
CA ARG A 38 -15.48 -8.32 -1.91
C ARG A 38 -16.36 -7.08 -1.88
N ARG A 39 -17.38 -7.11 -1.02
CA ARG A 39 -18.34 -6.03 -0.81
C ARG A 39 -18.86 -6.05 0.63
N TRP A 40 -19.41 -4.95 1.07
CA TRP A 40 -20.12 -4.87 2.34
C TRP A 40 -21.41 -5.69 2.29
N ASP A 41 -21.74 -6.36 3.36
CA ASP A 41 -22.97 -7.15 3.51
C ASP A 41 -24.13 -6.37 4.15
N GLY A 42 -23.89 -5.12 4.52
CA GLY A 42 -24.89 -4.23 5.11
C GLY A 42 -24.98 -4.29 6.63
N THR A 43 -24.15 -5.10 7.30
CA THR A 43 -24.25 -5.26 8.76
C THR A 43 -23.34 -4.26 9.52
N PRO A 44 -23.68 -3.91 10.78
CA PRO A 44 -22.85 -3.08 11.64
C PRO A 44 -21.45 -3.68 11.86
N GLU A 45 -21.35 -4.98 12.06
CA GLU A 45 -20.13 -5.71 12.41
C GLU A 45 -19.08 -5.68 11.29
N THR A 46 -19.52 -5.49 10.06
CA THR A 46 -18.67 -5.50 8.87
C THR A 46 -18.52 -4.12 8.22
N CYS A 47 -19.12 -3.07 8.81
CA CYS A 47 -18.92 -1.71 8.30
C CYS A 47 -17.45 -1.29 8.41
N VAL A 48 -17.06 -0.27 7.63
CA VAL A 48 -15.67 0.20 7.61
C VAL A 48 -15.20 0.70 8.98
N GLY A 49 -16.09 1.27 9.77
CA GLY A 49 -15.82 1.71 11.13
C GLY A 49 -15.47 0.54 12.05
N ALA A 50 -16.30 -0.50 12.08
CA ALA A 50 -16.07 -1.71 12.87
C ALA A 50 -14.73 -2.37 12.52
N TRP A 51 -14.46 -2.52 11.22
CA TRP A 51 -13.21 -3.13 10.76
C TRP A 51 -11.98 -2.24 11.03
N SER A 52 -12.16 -0.92 11.05
CA SER A 52 -11.09 0.02 11.43
C SER A 52 -10.74 -0.12 12.91
N ILE A 53 -11.74 -0.16 13.78
CA ILE A 53 -11.56 -0.41 15.22
C ILE A 53 -10.87 -1.76 15.46
N LEU A 54 -11.32 -2.81 14.76
CA LEU A 54 -10.71 -4.15 14.86
C LEU A 54 -9.23 -4.13 14.46
N ALA A 55 -8.89 -3.48 13.35
CA ALA A 55 -7.50 -3.37 12.88
C ALA A 55 -6.64 -2.59 13.88
N LEU A 56 -7.13 -1.47 14.42
CA LEU A 56 -6.44 -0.68 15.44
C LEU A 56 -6.19 -1.50 16.71
N ARG A 57 -7.22 -2.15 17.26
CA ARG A 57 -7.09 -3.00 18.46
C ARG A 57 -6.10 -4.16 18.24
N ARG A 58 -6.10 -4.76 17.05
CA ARG A 58 -5.13 -5.80 16.71
C ARG A 58 -3.69 -5.27 16.65
N ALA A 59 -3.47 -4.08 16.08
CA ALA A 59 -2.14 -3.47 16.05
C ALA A 59 -1.63 -3.11 17.45
N ILE A 60 -2.51 -2.61 18.33
CA ILE A 60 -2.21 -2.31 19.73
C ILE A 60 -1.84 -3.60 20.48
N ALA A 61 -2.67 -4.64 20.34
CA ALA A 61 -2.42 -5.93 20.97
C ALA A 61 -1.14 -6.60 20.45
N ASP A 62 -0.87 -6.51 19.14
CA ASP A 62 0.34 -7.05 18.52
C ASP A 62 1.61 -6.37 19.05
N ALA A 63 1.56 -5.06 19.28
CA ALA A 63 2.67 -4.33 19.89
C ALA A 63 2.82 -4.60 21.40
N GLY A 64 1.78 -5.12 22.06
CA GLY A 64 1.74 -5.33 23.50
C GLY A 64 1.72 -4.02 24.32
N VAL A 65 1.22 -2.93 23.72
CA VAL A 65 1.20 -1.60 24.33
C VAL A 65 -0.18 -1.31 24.96
N SER A 66 -0.20 -0.57 26.06
CA SER A 66 -1.45 -0.09 26.64
C SER A 66 -2.03 1.07 25.81
N PRO A 67 -3.35 1.09 25.52
CA PRO A 67 -3.98 2.13 24.69
C PRO A 67 -3.74 3.57 25.17
N ASP A 68 -3.59 3.80 26.48
CA ASP A 68 -3.32 5.10 27.07
C ASP A 68 -1.90 5.62 26.82
N GLN A 69 -0.98 4.75 26.34
CA GLN A 69 0.37 5.14 25.93
C GLN A 69 0.43 5.68 24.50
N ILE A 70 -0.68 5.62 23.76
CA ILE A 70 -0.78 6.06 22.38
C ILE A 70 -1.19 7.53 22.37
N ASP A 71 -0.34 8.39 21.78
CA ASP A 71 -0.51 9.83 21.75
C ASP A 71 -0.72 10.41 20.35
N GLY A 72 -0.61 9.57 19.30
CA GLY A 72 -0.77 9.98 17.91
C GLY A 72 -1.72 9.09 17.09
N LEU A 73 -2.42 9.73 16.15
CA LEU A 73 -3.28 9.07 15.17
C LEU A 73 -3.11 9.71 13.79
N VAL A 74 -2.70 8.91 12.82
CA VAL A 74 -2.61 9.30 11.40
C VAL A 74 -3.57 8.43 10.61
N LEU A 75 -4.48 9.04 9.86
CA LEU A 75 -5.47 8.28 9.08
C LEU A 75 -5.82 8.96 7.75
N ASP A 76 -6.32 8.14 6.83
CA ASP A 76 -6.97 8.62 5.62
C ASP A 76 -8.49 8.54 5.82
N PRO A 77 -9.20 9.68 5.84
CA PRO A 77 -10.65 9.69 6.03
C PRO A 77 -11.41 9.13 4.82
N VAL A 78 -10.76 9.04 3.65
CA VAL A 78 -11.38 8.51 2.43
C VAL A 78 -11.23 7.00 2.40
N THR A 79 -12.36 6.29 2.43
CA THR A 79 -12.38 4.83 2.53
C THR A 79 -12.76 4.12 1.22
N THR A 80 -13.18 4.86 0.19
CA THR A 80 -13.71 4.26 -1.03
C THR A 80 -12.64 3.58 -1.89
N THR A 81 -12.87 2.31 -2.22
CA THR A 81 -12.03 1.53 -3.14
C THR A 81 -12.79 0.94 -4.34
N GLY A 82 -14.11 0.97 -4.29
CA GLY A 82 -15.01 0.48 -5.32
C GLY A 82 -16.05 1.53 -5.67
N ALA A 83 -17.33 1.21 -5.54
CA ALA A 83 -18.41 2.16 -5.70
C ALA A 83 -18.47 3.12 -4.51
N TYR A 84 -18.82 4.35 -4.79
CA TYR A 84 -19.16 5.35 -3.77
C TYR A 84 -20.50 5.04 -3.13
N TRP A 85 -20.79 5.66 -1.98
CA TRP A 85 -22.13 5.60 -1.42
C TRP A 85 -23.10 6.19 -2.48
N PRO A 86 -24.18 5.46 -2.82
CA PRO A 86 -25.09 5.94 -3.86
C PRO A 86 -25.75 7.24 -3.43
N GLU A 87 -25.77 8.22 -4.32
CA GLU A 87 -26.45 9.49 -4.06
C GLU A 87 -27.94 9.24 -3.80
N GLY A 88 -28.47 9.82 -2.71
CA GLY A 88 -29.85 9.64 -2.29
C GLY A 88 -30.18 8.27 -1.66
N ALA A 89 -29.22 7.38 -1.53
CA ALA A 89 -29.45 6.12 -0.83
C ALA A 89 -29.78 6.37 0.66
N PRO A 90 -30.75 5.64 1.25
CA PRO A 90 -31.09 5.80 2.66
C PRO A 90 -29.92 5.39 3.53
N VAL A 91 -29.66 6.19 4.57
CA VAL A 91 -28.63 5.85 5.56
C VAL A 91 -29.11 4.64 6.36
N PRO A 92 -28.31 3.59 6.55
CA PRO A 92 -28.66 2.41 7.31
C PRO A 92 -28.62 2.74 8.82
N MET A 93 -29.77 3.12 9.37
CA MET A 93 -29.90 3.61 10.74
C MET A 93 -29.59 2.55 11.79
N ASP A 94 -29.73 1.27 11.49
CA ASP A 94 -29.30 0.15 12.33
C ASP A 94 -27.77 0.15 12.52
N VAL A 95 -27.03 0.46 11.47
CA VAL A 95 -25.57 0.59 11.52
C VAL A 95 -25.17 1.86 12.28
N VAL A 96 -25.81 3.01 11.98
CA VAL A 96 -25.56 4.27 12.71
C VAL A 96 -25.78 4.09 14.20
N ASN A 97 -26.89 3.46 14.59
CA ASN A 97 -27.28 3.28 16.00
C ASN A 97 -26.45 2.22 16.76
N ALA A 98 -25.67 1.40 16.03
CA ALA A 98 -24.75 0.43 16.65
C ALA A 98 -23.49 1.07 17.24
N PHE A 99 -23.22 2.33 16.91
CA PHE A 99 -22.04 3.08 17.31
C PHE A 99 -22.42 4.43 17.91
N HIS A 100 -21.44 5.15 18.45
CA HIS A 100 -21.58 6.56 18.81
C HIS A 100 -21.43 7.41 17.52
N PRO A 101 -22.53 7.98 16.98
CA PRO A 101 -22.49 8.70 15.71
C PRO A 101 -21.88 10.10 15.88
N THR A 102 -21.29 10.62 14.83
CA THR A 102 -20.95 12.04 14.70
C THR A 102 -22.12 12.83 14.08
N SER A 103 -21.90 14.11 13.79
CA SER A 103 -22.88 14.93 13.06
C SER A 103 -23.14 14.43 11.63
N ASP A 104 -22.24 13.62 11.06
CA ASP A 104 -22.40 13.01 9.75
C ASP A 104 -22.79 11.53 9.88
N PRO A 105 -24.00 11.15 9.47
CA PRO A 105 -24.51 9.78 9.64
C PRO A 105 -23.80 8.75 8.74
N LEU A 106 -22.98 9.17 7.78
CA LEU A 106 -22.17 8.26 6.96
C LEU A 106 -20.75 8.05 7.50
N ASP A 107 -20.40 8.69 8.61
CA ASP A 107 -19.14 8.46 9.30
C ASP A 107 -19.12 7.07 9.94
N GLY A 108 -18.06 6.31 9.75
CA GLY A 108 -18.00 4.89 10.09
C GLY A 108 -18.60 3.97 9.03
N ILE A 109 -19.29 4.51 8.01
CA ILE A 109 -19.92 3.75 6.91
C ILE A 109 -19.23 4.02 5.58
N ALA A 110 -19.23 5.26 5.11
CA ALA A 110 -18.68 5.65 3.80
C ALA A 110 -17.37 6.45 3.91
N LYS A 111 -17.08 6.93 5.08
CA LYS A 111 -15.85 7.65 5.44
C LYS A 111 -15.49 7.33 6.89
N LEU A 112 -14.37 7.84 7.34
CA LEU A 112 -13.90 7.60 8.68
C LEU A 112 -13.19 8.84 9.22
N SER A 113 -13.80 9.52 10.18
CA SER A 113 -13.19 10.66 10.85
C SER A 113 -12.47 10.24 12.14
N PRO A 114 -11.48 11.03 12.60
CA PRO A 114 -10.87 10.84 13.92
C PRO A 114 -11.89 10.99 15.04
N GLU A 115 -12.85 11.91 14.90
CA GLU A 115 -13.91 12.12 15.86
C GLU A 115 -14.72 10.86 16.09
N TRP A 116 -15.19 10.24 15.02
CA TRP A 116 -15.93 8.98 15.09
C TRP A 116 -15.10 7.87 15.73
N LEU A 117 -13.84 7.72 15.33
CA LEU A 117 -12.94 6.72 15.90
C LEU A 117 -12.74 6.89 17.39
N LEU A 118 -12.44 8.11 17.85
CA LEU A 118 -12.18 8.38 19.26
C LEU A 118 -13.44 8.22 20.12
N GLN A 119 -14.63 8.53 19.59
CA GLN A 119 -15.90 8.26 20.28
C GLN A 119 -16.17 6.75 20.43
N ASN A 120 -15.74 5.94 19.47
CA ASN A 120 -15.95 4.50 19.47
C ASN A 120 -14.74 3.66 19.96
N MET A 121 -13.66 4.34 20.36
CA MET A 121 -12.48 3.76 21.00
C MET A 121 -12.12 4.56 22.28
N PRO A 122 -12.98 4.55 23.32
CA PRO A 122 -12.78 5.35 24.51
C PRO A 122 -11.51 4.95 25.29
N GLU A 123 -10.92 3.80 25.00
CA GLU A 123 -9.63 3.38 25.53
C GLU A 123 -8.45 4.23 25.06
N LEU A 124 -8.56 4.98 23.95
CA LEU A 124 -7.54 5.91 23.44
C LEU A 124 -7.66 7.28 24.14
N THR A 125 -7.27 7.32 25.40
CA THR A 125 -7.49 8.50 26.27
C THR A 125 -6.45 9.61 26.10
N ASN A 126 -5.32 9.35 25.45
CA ASN A 126 -4.17 10.26 25.42
C ASN A 126 -3.82 10.79 24.01
N ILE A 127 -4.71 10.71 23.04
CA ILE A 127 -4.45 11.20 21.69
C ILE A 127 -4.31 12.73 21.70
N GLN A 128 -3.10 13.21 21.38
CA GLN A 128 -2.73 14.62 21.33
C GLN A 128 -2.40 15.10 19.91
N PHE A 129 -1.92 14.18 19.08
CA PHE A 129 -1.57 14.44 17.68
C PHE A 129 -2.53 13.71 16.76
N VAL A 130 -3.17 14.45 15.83
CA VAL A 130 -4.04 13.87 14.78
C VAL A 130 -3.70 14.50 13.45
N MET A 131 -3.42 13.66 12.44
CA MET A 131 -3.12 14.14 11.10
C MET A 131 -3.84 13.32 10.02
N TYR A 132 -4.30 14.01 8.97
CA TYR A 132 -4.80 13.38 7.76
C TYR A 132 -3.66 13.07 6.79
N ALA A 133 -3.67 11.86 6.29
CA ALA A 133 -2.75 11.39 5.27
C ALA A 133 -3.54 10.77 4.09
N PRO A 134 -4.23 11.59 3.28
CA PRO A 134 -5.09 11.11 2.22
C PRO A 134 -4.29 10.34 1.16
N ARG A 135 -4.90 9.36 0.52
CA ARG A 135 -4.52 8.53 -0.63
C ARG A 135 -4.22 7.07 -0.30
N CYS A 136 -3.23 6.74 0.52
CA CYS A 136 -2.87 5.34 0.78
C CYS A 136 -2.05 5.17 2.06
N MET A 137 -1.88 3.93 2.48
CA MET A 137 -1.08 3.59 3.67
C MET A 137 0.36 4.10 3.58
N SER A 138 1.01 4.01 2.41
CA SER A 138 2.38 4.52 2.22
C SER A 138 2.51 6.01 2.56
N HIS A 139 1.47 6.81 2.27
CA HIS A 139 1.44 8.22 2.65
C HIS A 139 1.30 8.40 4.15
N ALA A 140 0.42 7.61 4.78
CA ALA A 140 0.21 7.68 6.22
C ALA A 140 1.47 7.24 7.01
N ILE A 141 2.21 6.25 6.49
CA ILE A 141 3.51 5.84 7.06
C ILE A 141 4.52 6.99 7.02
N VAL A 142 4.65 7.68 5.89
CA VAL A 142 5.56 8.83 5.75
C VAL A 142 5.23 9.93 6.76
N VAL A 143 3.95 10.26 6.92
CA VAL A 143 3.49 11.27 7.88
C VAL A 143 3.79 10.86 9.32
N ALA A 144 3.49 9.62 9.69
CA ALA A 144 3.75 9.11 11.02
C ALA A 144 5.26 9.02 11.32
N ALA A 145 6.05 8.56 10.34
CA ALA A 145 7.50 8.47 10.48
C ALA A 145 8.13 9.84 10.76
N GLN A 146 7.70 10.87 10.03
CA GLN A 146 8.18 12.23 10.26
C GLN A 146 7.71 12.75 11.62
N ALA A 147 6.43 12.57 11.97
CA ALA A 147 5.88 13.06 13.24
C ALA A 147 6.56 12.43 14.46
N VAL A 148 6.82 11.13 14.43
CA VAL A 148 7.55 10.43 15.50
C VAL A 148 9.01 10.88 15.53
N GLY A 149 9.66 11.00 14.37
CA GLY A 149 11.05 11.47 14.27
C GLY A 149 11.25 12.87 14.82
N GLU A 150 10.32 13.79 14.57
CA GLU A 150 10.32 15.17 15.08
C GLU A 150 9.85 15.28 16.54
N GLY A 151 9.37 14.20 17.16
CA GLY A 151 8.87 14.19 18.53
C GLY A 151 7.49 14.87 18.70
N LEU A 152 6.72 15.02 17.61
CA LEU A 152 5.33 15.53 17.67
C LEU A 152 4.38 14.50 18.28
N THR A 153 4.74 13.25 18.21
CA THR A 153 4.08 12.11 18.87
C THR A 153 5.15 11.05 19.17
N HIS A 154 4.94 10.26 20.21
CA HIS A 154 5.90 9.24 20.63
C HIS A 154 5.43 7.83 20.30
N THR A 155 4.14 7.60 20.25
CA THR A 155 3.50 6.33 19.91
C THR A 155 2.29 6.60 19.02
N CYS A 156 2.45 6.38 17.74
CA CYS A 156 1.52 6.80 16.72
C CYS A 156 0.83 5.60 16.06
N LEU A 157 -0.50 5.57 16.12
CA LEU A 157 -1.32 4.67 15.30
C LEU A 157 -1.49 5.24 13.90
N VAL A 158 -1.35 4.36 12.92
CA VAL A 158 -1.61 4.66 11.51
C VAL A 158 -2.72 3.77 11.02
N LEU A 159 -3.72 4.34 10.36
CA LEU A 159 -4.88 3.61 9.86
C LEU A 159 -5.16 3.92 8.40
N LYS A 160 -5.39 2.87 7.62
CA LYS A 160 -6.01 2.96 6.30
C LYS A 160 -7.08 1.89 6.17
N SER A 161 -8.25 2.32 5.74
CA SER A 161 -9.39 1.44 5.49
C SER A 161 -9.88 1.60 4.06
N TRP A 162 -10.34 0.49 3.50
CA TRP A 162 -10.97 0.45 2.20
C TRP A 162 -12.36 -0.14 2.31
N HIS A 163 -13.32 0.55 1.70
CA HIS A 163 -14.70 0.10 1.58
C HIS A 163 -15.06 -0.14 0.12
N ASN A 164 -15.91 -1.13 -0.15
CA ASN A 164 -16.43 -1.42 -1.48
C ASN A 164 -17.91 -1.83 -1.38
N PHE A 165 -18.82 -0.87 -1.54
CA PHE A 165 -20.25 -1.08 -1.35
C PHE A 165 -20.86 -2.10 -2.32
N GLU A 166 -20.42 -2.10 -3.59
CA GLU A 166 -21.05 -2.87 -4.66
C GLU A 166 -20.20 -4.05 -5.15
N GLY A 167 -18.99 -4.21 -4.64
CA GLY A 167 -18.10 -5.30 -5.05
C GLY A 167 -17.53 -5.15 -6.47
N ARG A 168 -17.54 -3.95 -7.04
CA ARG A 168 -17.03 -3.68 -8.39
C ARG A 168 -15.90 -2.67 -8.42
N TYR A 169 -15.25 -2.54 -9.56
CA TYR A 169 -14.28 -1.50 -9.82
C TYR A 169 -14.96 -0.13 -9.81
N TYR A 170 -14.41 0.85 -9.04
CA TYR A 170 -14.90 2.23 -9.02
C TYR A 170 -14.86 2.90 -10.40
N GLN A 171 -13.98 2.45 -11.28
CA GLN A 171 -13.83 2.98 -12.62
C GLN A 171 -14.80 2.33 -13.64
N GLY A 172 -15.50 1.28 -13.24
CA GLY A 172 -16.51 0.62 -14.08
C GLY A 172 -17.92 1.15 -13.92
N GLY A 173 -18.15 2.01 -12.94
CA GLY A 173 -19.46 2.64 -12.67
C GLY A 173 -19.25 4.12 -12.39
N ALA A 174 -18.91 4.86 -13.44
CA ALA A 174 -18.62 6.28 -13.32
C ALA A 174 -19.79 7.06 -12.72
N ASN A 175 -19.58 7.80 -11.63
CA ASN A 175 -20.30 9.01 -11.42
C ASN A 175 -20.09 9.88 -12.66
N ALA A 176 -21.18 10.35 -13.27
CA ALA A 176 -21.11 11.21 -14.45
C ALA A 176 -20.21 12.45 -14.18
N GLN A 177 -20.15 12.90 -12.94
CA GLN A 177 -19.35 14.04 -12.50
C GLN A 177 -17.84 13.76 -12.58
N ASP A 178 -17.35 12.62 -12.12
CA ASP A 178 -15.93 12.25 -12.27
C ASP A 178 -15.50 12.13 -13.73
N ALA A 179 -16.44 11.82 -14.63
CA ALA A 179 -16.22 11.80 -16.07
C ALA A 179 -16.11 13.20 -16.68
N ILE A 180 -16.69 14.21 -16.02
CA ILE A 180 -16.73 15.59 -16.51
C ILE A 180 -15.53 16.39 -15.96
N ASP A 181 -15.18 16.23 -14.69
CA ASP A 181 -14.26 17.11 -13.98
C ASP A 181 -12.81 16.58 -13.85
N GLY A 182 -12.55 15.34 -14.24
CA GLY A 182 -11.25 14.72 -14.03
C GLY A 182 -10.40 14.52 -15.28
N THR A 183 -9.10 14.25 -15.07
CA THR A 183 -8.18 13.81 -16.14
C THR A 183 -8.63 12.52 -16.82
N SER A 184 -9.50 11.75 -16.18
CA SER A 184 -10.16 10.58 -16.75
C SER A 184 -11.34 10.89 -17.65
N ALA A 185 -11.77 12.16 -17.76
CA ALA A 185 -12.91 12.56 -18.57
C ALA A 185 -12.79 12.11 -20.03
N ILE A 186 -11.63 12.33 -20.64
CA ILE A 186 -11.37 11.93 -22.04
C ILE A 186 -11.40 10.40 -22.18
N SER A 187 -10.68 9.68 -21.30
CA SER A 187 -10.62 8.22 -21.37
C SER A 187 -11.96 7.55 -21.13
N ARG A 188 -12.80 8.10 -20.27
CA ARG A 188 -14.14 7.59 -19.98
C ARG A 188 -15.14 7.84 -21.10
N LEU A 189 -15.07 8.98 -21.76
CA LEU A 189 -15.88 9.27 -22.95
C LEU A 189 -15.67 8.23 -24.06
N TRP A 190 -14.46 7.67 -24.15
CA TRP A 190 -14.12 6.62 -25.11
C TRP A 190 -14.30 5.20 -24.55
N GLY A 191 -14.86 5.07 -23.35
CA GLY A 191 -15.07 3.77 -22.71
C GLY A 191 -13.77 3.03 -22.31
N THR A 192 -12.68 3.75 -22.14
CA THR A 192 -11.37 3.12 -21.81
C THR A 192 -11.36 2.64 -20.36
N PRO A 193 -10.91 1.40 -20.10
CA PRO A 193 -10.75 0.90 -18.74
C PRO A 193 -9.58 1.59 -18.02
N ALA A 194 -9.56 1.47 -16.69
CA ALA A 194 -8.53 2.06 -15.84
C ALA A 194 -7.11 1.62 -16.17
N SER A 195 -6.95 0.39 -16.59
CA SER A 195 -5.66 -0.18 -17.01
C SER A 195 -5.13 0.35 -18.35
N TYR A 196 -5.89 1.18 -19.04
CA TYR A 196 -5.49 1.68 -20.36
C TYR A 196 -4.16 2.43 -20.33
N GLY A 197 -3.98 3.36 -19.41
CA GLY A 197 -2.74 4.13 -19.30
C GLY A 197 -1.52 3.24 -19.05
N THR A 198 -1.67 2.25 -18.19
CA THR A 198 -0.62 1.27 -17.90
C THR A 198 -0.32 0.38 -19.10
N ALA A 199 -1.37 -0.06 -19.82
CA ALA A 199 -1.24 -0.88 -21.00
C ALA A 199 -0.47 -0.16 -22.13
N VAL A 200 -0.73 1.15 -22.32
CA VAL A 200 0.00 1.97 -23.31
C VAL A 200 1.48 2.05 -22.96
N GLN A 201 1.83 2.37 -21.71
CA GLN A 201 3.23 2.45 -21.27
C GLN A 201 3.95 1.10 -21.39
N PHE A 202 3.27 0.01 -21.01
CA PHE A 202 3.83 -1.32 -21.15
C PHE A 202 3.99 -1.76 -22.61
N ALA A 203 3.06 -1.42 -23.49
CA ALA A 203 3.20 -1.68 -24.91
C ALA A 203 4.42 -0.96 -25.50
N GLU A 204 4.65 0.29 -25.07
CA GLU A 204 5.83 1.04 -25.47
C GLU A 204 7.12 0.44 -24.91
N TYR A 205 7.12 0.00 -23.65
CA TYR A 205 8.21 -0.74 -23.01
C TYR A 205 8.55 -2.02 -23.83
N CYS A 206 7.55 -2.82 -24.15
CA CYS A 206 7.74 -4.03 -24.94
C CYS A 206 8.35 -3.72 -26.31
N ARG A 207 7.86 -2.68 -26.99
CA ARG A 207 8.41 -2.24 -28.28
C ARG A 207 9.85 -1.76 -28.17
N LYS A 208 10.18 -0.97 -27.15
CA LYS A 208 11.51 -0.37 -26.92
C LYS A 208 12.56 -1.43 -26.61
N TYR A 209 12.21 -2.41 -25.79
CA TYR A 209 13.15 -3.41 -25.25
C TYR A 209 12.99 -4.81 -25.85
N GLY A 210 12.15 -4.98 -26.88
CA GLY A 210 11.93 -6.29 -27.52
C GLY A 210 11.29 -7.32 -26.60
N LYS A 211 10.40 -6.89 -25.70
CA LYS A 211 9.72 -7.76 -24.74
C LYS A 211 8.30 -8.08 -25.19
N THR A 212 7.70 -9.08 -24.52
CA THR A 212 6.32 -9.51 -24.78
C THR A 212 5.56 -9.70 -23.48
N HIS A 213 4.24 -9.60 -23.53
CA HIS A 213 3.37 -9.67 -22.34
C HIS A 213 3.46 -11.01 -21.60
N ASP A 214 3.65 -12.12 -22.32
CA ASP A 214 3.77 -13.47 -21.73
C ASP A 214 4.94 -13.58 -20.75
N MET A 215 5.96 -12.76 -20.90
CA MET A 215 7.11 -12.71 -19.98
C MET A 215 6.73 -12.23 -18.56
N MET A 216 5.53 -11.67 -18.37
CA MET A 216 4.99 -11.33 -17.05
C MET A 216 4.46 -12.55 -16.27
N ALA A 217 4.21 -13.67 -16.91
CA ALA A 217 3.59 -14.84 -16.29
C ALA A 217 4.29 -15.33 -15.01
N PRO A 218 5.63 -15.42 -14.92
CA PRO A 218 6.30 -15.83 -13.68
C PRO A 218 6.07 -14.87 -12.53
N PHE A 219 6.03 -13.56 -12.78
CA PHE A 219 5.73 -12.57 -11.75
C PHE A 219 4.29 -12.74 -11.20
N ILE A 220 3.32 -12.89 -12.11
CA ILE A 220 1.89 -13.02 -11.74
C ILE A 220 1.64 -14.30 -10.95
N THR A 221 2.18 -15.43 -11.40
CA THR A 221 2.03 -16.72 -10.71
C THR A 221 2.75 -16.73 -9.36
N ASN A 222 3.94 -16.09 -9.27
CA ASN A 222 4.65 -15.87 -8.02
C ASN A 222 3.83 -15.02 -7.04
N SER A 223 3.27 -13.91 -7.50
CA SER A 223 2.43 -13.03 -6.68
C SER A 223 1.20 -13.76 -6.14
N ARG A 224 0.50 -14.56 -6.99
CA ARG A 224 -0.62 -15.39 -6.53
C ARG A 224 -0.17 -16.41 -5.50
N ARG A 225 0.91 -17.14 -5.72
CA ARG A 225 1.45 -18.12 -4.78
C ARG A 225 1.76 -17.49 -3.42
N ASN A 226 2.48 -16.35 -3.41
CA ASN A 226 2.83 -15.64 -2.19
C ASN A 226 1.57 -15.10 -1.48
N GLY A 227 0.61 -14.56 -2.23
CA GLY A 227 -0.66 -14.06 -1.69
C GLY A 227 -1.53 -15.15 -1.05
N LEU A 228 -1.49 -16.39 -1.55
CA LEU A 228 -2.17 -17.54 -0.92
C LEU A 228 -1.53 -17.92 0.43
N LEU A 229 -0.28 -17.55 0.66
CA LEU A 229 0.41 -17.74 1.95
C LEU A 229 0.12 -16.59 2.93
N PHE A 230 -0.59 -15.54 2.50
CA PHE A 230 -0.96 -14.40 3.35
C PHE A 230 -2.34 -14.65 3.97
N PRO A 231 -2.46 -15.03 5.26
CA PRO A 231 -3.73 -15.47 5.84
C PRO A 231 -4.83 -14.40 5.77
N GLU A 232 -4.45 -13.12 5.84
CA GLU A 232 -5.36 -11.98 5.76
C GLU A 232 -5.74 -11.61 4.32
N GLY A 233 -5.06 -12.18 3.32
CA GLY A 233 -5.29 -11.90 1.90
C GLY A 233 -6.65 -12.41 1.41
N TYR A 234 -7.28 -11.64 0.51
CA TYR A 234 -8.59 -12.02 -0.04
C TYR A 234 -8.61 -13.39 -0.72
N TRP A 235 -7.60 -13.67 -1.55
CA TRP A 235 -7.51 -14.95 -2.25
C TRP A 235 -7.33 -16.11 -1.29
N ALA A 236 -6.50 -15.96 -0.27
CA ALA A 236 -6.29 -16.99 0.75
C ALA A 236 -7.58 -17.27 1.55
N GLN A 237 -8.36 -16.24 1.87
CA GLN A 237 -9.59 -16.38 2.67
C GLN A 237 -10.78 -16.91 1.87
N HIS A 238 -10.94 -16.49 0.62
CA HIS A 238 -12.19 -16.66 -0.10
C HIS A 238 -12.08 -17.52 -1.35
N ARG A 239 -10.90 -17.56 -1.98
CA ARG A 239 -10.66 -18.28 -3.24
C ARG A 239 -9.22 -18.77 -3.31
N PRO A 240 -8.84 -19.79 -2.54
CA PRO A 240 -7.47 -20.29 -2.45
C PRO A 240 -7.06 -21.12 -3.68
N GLU A 241 -7.25 -20.55 -4.86
CA GLU A 241 -6.97 -21.17 -6.15
C GLU A 241 -5.59 -20.70 -6.63
N HIS A 242 -4.74 -21.64 -7.00
CA HIS A 242 -3.49 -21.34 -7.69
C HIS A 242 -3.77 -20.78 -9.08
N LEU A 243 -2.86 -19.97 -9.56
CA LEU A 243 -2.88 -19.43 -10.91
C LEU A 243 -1.72 -20.03 -11.69
N THR A 244 -2.02 -20.70 -12.81
CA THR A 244 -0.98 -21.23 -13.71
C THR A 244 -0.59 -20.22 -14.78
N THR A 245 0.53 -20.47 -15.44
CA THR A 245 0.95 -19.68 -16.61
C THR A 245 -0.09 -19.78 -17.72
N GLU A 246 -0.65 -20.98 -17.96
CA GLU A 246 -1.67 -21.22 -18.96
C GLU A 246 -2.95 -20.42 -18.69
N ASP A 247 -3.40 -20.37 -17.43
CA ASP A 247 -4.55 -19.55 -17.02
C ASP A 247 -4.31 -18.07 -17.29
N TYR A 248 -3.10 -17.57 -16.96
CA TYR A 248 -2.73 -16.20 -17.20
C TYR A 248 -2.73 -15.85 -18.69
N LEU A 249 -2.12 -16.69 -19.52
CA LEU A 249 -2.02 -16.48 -20.96
C LEU A 249 -3.36 -16.61 -21.70
N ALA A 250 -4.25 -17.46 -21.20
CA ALA A 250 -5.59 -17.65 -21.74
C ALA A 250 -6.60 -16.56 -21.30
N ALA A 251 -6.22 -15.71 -20.33
CA ALA A 251 -7.11 -14.72 -19.78
C ALA A 251 -7.54 -13.65 -20.79
N ARG A 252 -8.82 -13.23 -20.70
CA ARG A 252 -9.35 -12.18 -21.58
C ARG A 252 -8.63 -10.85 -21.40
N TRP A 253 -8.45 -10.12 -22.47
CA TRP A 253 -7.93 -8.76 -22.44
C TRP A 253 -8.94 -7.79 -21.82
N ILE A 254 -8.44 -6.89 -21.00
CA ILE A 254 -9.18 -5.72 -20.49
C ILE A 254 -8.84 -4.49 -21.36
N ALA A 255 -7.55 -4.24 -21.56
CA ALA A 255 -7.01 -3.25 -22.49
C ALA A 255 -5.67 -3.78 -23.00
N LYS A 256 -5.60 -4.38 -24.17
CA LYS A 256 -4.38 -5.04 -24.67
C LYS A 256 -3.19 -4.08 -24.68
N PRO A 257 -2.02 -4.45 -24.08
CA PRO A 257 -1.63 -5.77 -23.59
C PRO A 257 -1.89 -6.01 -22.07
N ALA A 258 -2.91 -5.46 -21.45
CA ALA A 258 -3.31 -5.81 -20.10
C ALA A 258 -4.49 -6.78 -20.10
N ASN A 259 -4.31 -7.97 -19.52
CA ASN A 259 -5.37 -8.97 -19.37
C ASN A 259 -6.06 -8.87 -18.00
N LEU A 260 -6.98 -9.79 -17.70
CA LEU A 260 -7.74 -9.81 -16.46
C LEU A 260 -6.84 -9.88 -15.22
N PHE A 261 -5.79 -10.69 -15.26
CA PHE A 261 -4.90 -10.92 -14.11
C PHE A 261 -3.82 -9.85 -13.95
N ASP A 262 -3.69 -8.93 -14.91
CA ASP A 262 -2.87 -7.71 -14.75
C ASP A 262 -3.57 -6.63 -13.90
N ASN A 263 -4.79 -6.90 -13.46
CA ASN A 263 -5.59 -6.00 -12.66
C ASN A 263 -5.89 -6.62 -11.30
N ASP A 264 -5.68 -5.85 -10.23
CA ASP A 264 -6.03 -6.27 -8.89
C ASP A 264 -7.57 -6.31 -8.69
N ILE A 265 -8.01 -6.99 -7.65
CA ILE A 265 -9.42 -7.08 -7.28
C ILE A 265 -9.71 -6.10 -6.12
N PRO A 266 -10.63 -5.12 -6.27
CA PRO A 266 -11.02 -4.25 -5.17
C PRO A 266 -11.70 -5.02 -4.07
N ILE A 267 -11.30 -4.76 -2.83
CA ILE A 267 -11.80 -5.42 -1.63
C ILE A 267 -12.12 -4.41 -0.54
N MET A 268 -12.88 -4.85 0.45
CA MET A 268 -12.98 -4.20 1.75
C MET A 268 -11.92 -4.78 2.66
N VAL A 269 -11.22 -3.93 3.38
CA VAL A 269 -10.23 -4.31 4.38
C VAL A 269 -9.74 -3.07 5.12
N SER A 270 -9.34 -3.22 6.37
CA SER A 270 -8.67 -2.21 7.16
C SER A 270 -7.34 -2.73 7.66
N ALA A 271 -6.33 -1.86 7.70
CA ALA A 271 -5.03 -2.15 8.30
C ALA A 271 -4.57 -0.99 9.19
N ALA A 272 -3.93 -1.35 10.29
CA ALA A 272 -3.32 -0.40 11.20
C ALA A 272 -1.89 -0.82 11.53
N TYR A 273 -1.03 0.19 11.72
CA TYR A 273 0.34 0.01 12.20
C TYR A 273 0.59 0.89 13.42
N LEU A 274 1.52 0.46 14.25
CA LEU A 274 1.97 1.24 15.40
C LEU A 274 3.44 1.58 15.22
N PHE A 275 3.73 2.89 15.22
CA PHE A 275 5.08 3.44 15.15
C PHE A 275 5.44 4.11 16.46
N THR A 276 6.71 3.98 16.85
CA THR A 276 7.22 4.58 18.09
C THR A 276 8.71 4.89 17.98
N THR A 277 9.27 5.51 19.02
CA THR A 277 10.72 5.72 19.10
C THR A 277 11.46 4.41 19.41
N PRO A 278 12.76 4.29 19.05
CA PRO A 278 13.55 3.09 19.34
C PRO A 278 13.64 2.76 20.83
N GLU A 279 13.67 3.77 21.69
CA GLU A 279 13.73 3.61 23.14
C GLU A 279 12.48 2.89 23.66
N ARG A 280 11.29 3.33 23.24
CA ARG A 280 10.02 2.70 23.63
C ARG A 280 9.82 1.34 22.98
N ALA A 281 10.29 1.18 21.75
CA ALA A 281 10.15 -0.06 20.99
C ALA A 281 10.83 -1.27 21.65
N ARG A 282 11.90 -1.03 22.44
CA ARG A 282 12.63 -2.10 23.15
C ARG A 282 11.79 -2.84 24.19
N ASP A 283 10.82 -2.15 24.77
CA ASP A 283 9.95 -2.69 25.81
C ASP A 283 8.64 -3.26 25.26
N MET A 284 8.46 -3.22 23.93
CA MET A 284 7.27 -3.74 23.26
C MET A 284 7.42 -5.21 22.87
N GLN A 285 6.27 -5.86 22.61
CA GLN A 285 6.22 -7.31 22.39
C GLN A 285 6.95 -7.73 21.12
N GLN A 286 6.86 -6.95 20.05
CA GLN A 286 7.44 -7.31 18.77
C GLN A 286 8.82 -6.68 18.57
N LYS A 287 9.70 -7.40 17.89
CA LYS A 287 11.00 -6.86 17.45
C LYS A 287 10.76 -5.58 16.63
N PRO A 288 11.44 -4.47 16.96
CA PRO A 288 11.30 -3.24 16.18
C PRO A 288 11.83 -3.40 14.75
N VAL A 289 11.14 -2.78 13.80
CA VAL A 289 11.58 -2.63 12.42
C VAL A 289 11.73 -1.13 12.13
N TYR A 290 12.93 -0.72 11.80
CA TYR A 290 13.29 0.68 11.69
C TYR A 290 13.02 1.24 10.31
N ILE A 291 12.71 2.53 10.24
CA ILE A 291 12.65 3.28 9.00
C ILE A 291 14.00 3.98 8.81
N LEU A 292 14.69 3.66 7.70
CA LEU A 292 15.95 4.33 7.35
C LEU A 292 15.73 5.57 6.49
N ASN A 293 14.67 5.57 5.67
CA ASN A 293 14.30 6.72 4.85
C ASN A 293 12.89 6.58 4.31
N HIS A 294 12.31 7.69 3.90
CA HIS A 294 11.12 7.74 3.07
C HIS A 294 11.28 8.79 1.97
N VAL A 295 10.58 8.59 0.86
CA VAL A 295 10.56 9.57 -0.23
C VAL A 295 9.19 9.62 -0.87
N SER A 296 8.90 10.73 -1.56
CA SER A 296 7.74 10.86 -2.41
C SER A 296 8.15 11.12 -3.85
N SER A 297 7.47 10.44 -4.77
CA SER A 297 7.48 10.78 -6.19
C SER A 297 6.37 11.80 -6.45
N ARG A 298 6.72 12.93 -7.02
CA ARG A 298 5.78 14.03 -7.33
C ARG A 298 6.09 14.65 -8.69
N ALA A 299 6.36 13.82 -9.68
CA ALA A 299 6.51 14.31 -11.04
C ALA A 299 5.16 14.75 -11.60
N THR A 300 5.17 15.86 -12.30
CA THR A 300 4.03 16.31 -13.11
C THR A 300 4.28 15.87 -14.54
N PRO A 301 3.51 14.93 -15.09
CA PRO A 301 3.68 14.51 -16.46
C PRO A 301 3.37 15.66 -17.43
N ARG A 302 4.06 15.69 -18.57
CA ARG A 302 3.84 16.70 -19.61
C ARG A 302 2.52 16.52 -20.35
N SER A 303 1.94 15.34 -20.25
CA SER A 303 0.67 14.99 -20.89
C SER A 303 -0.25 14.25 -19.91
N LEU A 304 -1.49 14.00 -20.33
CA LEU A 304 -2.47 13.23 -19.53
C LEU A 304 -2.02 11.80 -19.22
N THR A 305 -1.23 11.22 -20.12
CA THR A 305 -0.58 9.92 -19.92
C THR A 305 0.93 10.15 -19.95
N PRO A 306 1.68 9.84 -18.87
CA PRO A 306 3.13 9.96 -18.87
C PRO A 306 3.75 9.12 -19.98
N THR A 307 4.83 9.60 -20.59
CA THR A 307 5.63 8.81 -21.52
C THR A 307 6.44 7.76 -20.77
N LEU A 308 6.93 6.75 -21.49
CA LEU A 308 7.81 5.74 -20.89
C LEU A 308 9.08 6.37 -20.30
N GLU A 309 9.68 7.34 -20.98
CA GLU A 309 10.87 8.06 -20.51
C GLU A 309 10.59 8.84 -19.20
N GLU A 310 9.42 9.44 -19.08
CA GLU A 310 9.03 10.14 -17.83
C GLU A 310 8.88 9.15 -16.67
N VAL A 311 8.32 7.96 -16.92
CA VAL A 311 8.20 6.90 -15.91
C VAL A 311 9.58 6.37 -15.50
N GLU A 312 10.43 6.04 -16.47
CA GLU A 312 11.80 5.56 -16.22
C GLU A 312 12.64 6.60 -15.45
N ALA A 313 12.59 7.85 -15.85
CA ALA A 313 13.33 8.92 -15.19
C ALA A 313 12.89 9.13 -13.74
N GLU A 314 11.58 9.11 -13.47
CA GLU A 314 11.07 9.34 -12.12
C GLU A 314 11.27 8.13 -11.20
N THR A 315 11.15 6.91 -11.71
CA THR A 315 11.45 5.71 -10.92
C THR A 315 12.92 5.61 -10.57
N ALA A 316 13.83 5.93 -11.50
CA ALA A 316 15.27 6.03 -11.23
C ALA A 316 15.60 7.11 -10.19
N LYS A 317 15.00 8.29 -10.31
CA LYS A 317 15.13 9.37 -9.32
C LYS A 317 14.62 8.95 -7.95
N THR A 318 13.52 8.22 -7.90
CA THR A 318 12.97 7.70 -6.65
C THR A 318 13.93 6.71 -6.00
N GLY A 319 14.52 5.78 -6.76
CA GLY A 319 15.55 4.86 -6.27
C GLY A 319 16.76 5.61 -5.68
N ARG A 320 17.31 6.59 -6.41
CA ARG A 320 18.44 7.39 -5.91
C ARG A 320 18.11 8.12 -4.61
N LYS A 321 16.93 8.76 -4.51
CA LYS A 321 16.48 9.43 -3.28
C LYS A 321 16.35 8.46 -2.11
N LEU A 322 15.82 7.25 -2.35
CA LEU A 322 15.69 6.22 -1.32
C LEU A 322 17.05 5.84 -0.75
N TYR A 323 18.01 5.56 -1.63
CA TYR A 323 19.35 5.14 -1.24
C TYR A 323 20.15 6.26 -0.57
N GLU A 324 20.11 7.46 -1.13
CA GLU A 324 20.79 8.62 -0.56
C GLU A 324 20.34 8.88 0.90
N GLY A 325 19.04 8.95 1.12
CA GLY A 325 18.49 9.26 2.45
C GLY A 325 18.64 8.12 3.46
N ALA A 326 18.69 6.88 2.99
CA ALA A 326 18.93 5.71 3.84
C ALA A 326 20.43 5.42 4.07
N GLY A 327 21.32 6.01 3.27
CA GLY A 327 22.75 5.71 3.34
C GLY A 327 23.10 4.28 2.91
N ILE A 328 22.37 3.76 1.91
CA ILE A 328 22.53 2.41 1.39
C ILE A 328 22.67 2.42 -0.13
N THR A 329 22.88 1.25 -0.71
CA THR A 329 22.88 1.03 -2.17
C THR A 329 21.82 -0.01 -2.56
N ALA A 330 21.59 -0.20 -3.84
CA ALA A 330 20.71 -1.26 -4.33
C ALA A 330 21.17 -2.67 -3.91
N ALA A 331 22.48 -2.87 -3.70
CA ALA A 331 23.05 -4.16 -3.30
C ALA A 331 22.69 -4.54 -1.85
N ASP A 332 22.34 -3.57 -1.01
CA ASP A 332 21.98 -3.79 0.38
C ASP A 332 20.53 -4.27 0.55
N LEU A 333 19.70 -4.17 -0.50
CA LEU A 333 18.32 -4.64 -0.45
C LEU A 333 18.25 -6.16 -0.39
N SER A 334 17.69 -6.71 0.67
CA SER A 334 17.43 -8.15 0.80
C SER A 334 16.24 -8.56 -0.06
N PHE A 335 15.19 -7.75 -0.09
CA PHE A 335 13.99 -7.95 -0.89
C PHE A 335 13.24 -6.63 -1.14
N GLU A 336 12.27 -6.69 -2.05
CA GLU A 336 11.38 -5.57 -2.33
C GLU A 336 9.91 -5.99 -2.23
N ASN A 337 9.05 -5.03 -1.92
CA ASN A 337 7.60 -5.13 -1.92
C ASN A 337 7.03 -3.86 -2.57
N MET A 338 7.22 -3.71 -3.87
CA MET A 338 6.73 -2.54 -4.59
C MET A 338 5.30 -2.75 -5.08
N TYR A 339 4.61 -1.65 -5.36
CA TYR A 339 3.23 -1.68 -5.80
C TYR A 339 3.04 -2.38 -7.14
N ASP A 340 2.04 -3.26 -7.19
CA ASP A 340 1.70 -4.11 -8.33
C ASP A 340 0.21 -4.07 -8.71
N GLY A 341 -0.56 -3.11 -8.24
CA GLY A 341 -2.02 -3.09 -8.40
C GLY A 341 -2.54 -3.03 -9.84
N PHE A 342 -1.68 -2.58 -10.78
CA PHE A 342 -1.63 -3.02 -12.17
C PHE A 342 -0.24 -3.63 -12.33
N THR A 343 -0.16 -4.91 -12.66
CA THR A 343 1.12 -5.64 -12.69
C THR A 343 2.15 -4.95 -13.57
N LEU A 344 1.66 -4.35 -14.65
CA LEU A 344 2.47 -3.62 -15.64
C LEU A 344 3.11 -2.32 -15.09
N PHE A 345 3.01 -2.03 -13.80
CA PHE A 345 3.79 -0.99 -13.11
C PHE A 345 4.98 -1.55 -12.35
N HIS A 346 4.92 -2.82 -11.93
CA HIS A 346 5.90 -3.37 -11.03
C HIS A 346 7.32 -3.36 -11.63
N GLN A 347 7.47 -3.71 -12.91
CA GLN A 347 8.78 -3.70 -13.59
C GLN A 347 9.43 -2.31 -13.58
N PHE A 348 8.65 -1.23 -13.69
CA PHE A 348 9.19 0.12 -13.63
C PHE A 348 9.78 0.47 -12.27
N HIS A 349 9.13 0.03 -11.21
CA HIS A 349 9.67 0.19 -9.85
C HIS A 349 10.93 -0.65 -9.66
N LEU A 350 10.91 -1.91 -10.08
CA LEU A 350 12.03 -2.84 -9.93
C LEU A 350 13.28 -2.33 -10.65
N GLU A 351 13.13 -1.86 -11.89
CA GLU A 351 14.21 -1.28 -12.71
C GLU A 351 14.68 0.06 -12.14
N GLY A 352 13.76 0.92 -11.70
CA GLY A 352 14.09 2.20 -11.09
C GLY A 352 14.89 2.05 -9.78
N LEU A 353 14.66 0.99 -9.02
CA LEU A 353 15.47 0.62 -7.86
C LEU A 353 16.84 0.06 -8.26
N GLY A 354 16.99 -0.47 -9.48
CA GLY A 354 18.16 -1.27 -9.86
C GLY A 354 18.29 -2.52 -9.00
N TYR A 355 17.16 -3.14 -8.61
CA TYR A 355 17.12 -4.30 -7.75
C TYR A 355 17.97 -5.44 -8.32
N ARG A 356 18.88 -6.00 -7.50
CA ARG A 356 19.87 -7.02 -7.97
C ARG A 356 20.69 -6.60 -9.17
N GLY A 357 20.86 -5.29 -9.41
CA GLY A 357 21.68 -4.75 -10.49
C GLY A 357 21.01 -4.69 -11.87
N ILE A 358 19.70 -4.98 -11.96
CA ILE A 358 18.96 -4.89 -13.23
C ILE A 358 18.87 -3.44 -13.72
N LYS A 359 18.81 -3.29 -15.03
CA LYS A 359 18.69 -2.02 -15.74
C LYS A 359 17.32 -1.90 -16.39
N PHE A 360 17.02 -0.74 -16.94
CA PHE A 360 15.82 -0.54 -17.74
C PHE A 360 15.78 -1.53 -18.93
N GLY A 361 14.64 -2.20 -19.07
CA GLY A 361 14.39 -3.24 -20.05
C GLY A 361 14.73 -4.67 -19.61
N GLU A 362 15.26 -4.88 -18.41
CA GLU A 362 15.72 -6.20 -17.93
C GLU A 362 14.76 -6.88 -16.94
N ALA A 363 13.76 -6.17 -16.40
CA ALA A 363 12.88 -6.75 -15.38
C ALA A 363 12.14 -7.99 -15.85
N LEU A 364 11.69 -8.03 -17.10
CA LEU A 364 10.95 -9.18 -17.63
C LEU A 364 11.84 -10.42 -17.82
N ASP A 365 13.12 -10.24 -18.13
CA ASP A 365 14.11 -11.34 -18.13
C ASP A 365 14.41 -11.80 -16.70
N PHE A 366 14.48 -10.84 -15.77
CA PHE A 366 14.71 -11.12 -14.36
C PHE A 366 13.58 -11.96 -13.75
N TYR A 367 12.32 -11.73 -14.15
CA TYR A 367 11.20 -12.56 -13.71
C TYR A 367 11.29 -14.03 -14.15
N GLN A 368 12.11 -14.35 -15.17
CA GLN A 368 12.36 -15.74 -15.58
C GLN A 368 13.35 -16.46 -14.66
N THR A 369 13.99 -15.74 -13.72
CA THR A 369 14.87 -16.33 -12.71
C THR A 369 14.06 -16.82 -11.49
N ASP A 370 14.72 -17.42 -10.50
CA ASP A 370 14.03 -17.79 -9.25
C ASP A 370 13.78 -16.55 -8.37
N ILE A 371 12.57 -16.01 -8.51
CA ILE A 371 12.06 -14.84 -7.76
C ILE A 371 11.20 -15.25 -6.54
N SER A 372 11.23 -16.53 -6.18
CA SER A 372 10.45 -17.07 -5.05
C SER A 372 11.01 -16.63 -3.69
N ILE A 373 10.20 -16.77 -2.64
CA ILE A 373 10.64 -16.54 -1.25
C ILE A 373 11.76 -17.49 -0.80
N ALA A 374 11.92 -18.63 -1.47
CA ALA A 374 13.00 -19.58 -1.23
C ALA A 374 14.22 -19.38 -2.16
N GLY A 375 14.06 -18.57 -3.19
CA GLY A 375 15.09 -18.26 -4.17
C GLY A 375 16.03 -17.12 -3.73
N PRO A 376 17.10 -16.89 -4.52
CA PRO A 376 18.08 -15.85 -4.24
C PRO A 376 17.56 -14.42 -4.53
N ASN A 377 16.45 -14.30 -5.28
CA ASN A 377 15.94 -13.04 -5.81
C ASN A 377 14.47 -12.80 -5.40
N PRO A 378 14.11 -12.79 -4.10
CA PRO A 378 12.71 -12.71 -3.71
C PRO A 378 12.06 -11.39 -4.19
N VAL A 379 10.94 -11.53 -4.91
CA VAL A 379 10.15 -10.43 -5.46
C VAL A 379 8.73 -10.49 -4.90
N SER A 380 8.22 -9.36 -4.43
CA SER A 380 6.86 -9.21 -3.88
C SER A 380 6.43 -10.36 -2.96
N PRO A 381 7.15 -10.66 -1.88
CA PRO A 381 6.84 -11.78 -0.98
C PRO A 381 5.46 -11.67 -0.32
N SER A 382 4.87 -10.47 -0.25
CA SER A 382 3.49 -10.25 0.18
C SER A 382 2.44 -10.80 -0.78
N GLY A 383 2.83 -11.11 -2.03
CA GLY A 383 1.91 -11.33 -3.14
C GLY A 383 1.28 -10.05 -3.68
N GLY A 384 1.55 -8.90 -3.08
CA GLY A 384 1.07 -7.60 -3.53
C GLY A 384 -0.47 -7.47 -3.54
N ASN A 385 -0.96 -6.51 -4.32
CA ASN A 385 -2.40 -6.37 -4.53
C ASN A 385 -2.97 -7.44 -5.48
N ILE A 386 -2.16 -7.92 -6.40
CA ILE A 386 -2.56 -8.98 -7.34
C ILE A 386 -2.80 -10.31 -6.63
N GLY A 387 -1.87 -10.71 -5.77
CA GLY A 387 -1.95 -11.98 -5.04
C GLY A 387 -2.80 -11.94 -3.78
N SER A 388 -3.06 -10.77 -3.19
CA SER A 388 -3.75 -10.65 -1.90
C SER A 388 -5.04 -9.82 -1.95
N GLY A 389 -5.30 -9.10 -3.04
CA GLY A 389 -6.43 -8.17 -3.22
C GLY A 389 -6.03 -6.72 -3.00
N ARG A 390 -6.75 -5.78 -3.65
CA ARG A 390 -6.43 -4.36 -3.61
C ARG A 390 -6.56 -3.77 -2.21
N SER A 391 -5.42 -3.48 -1.58
CA SER A 391 -5.39 -2.79 -0.28
C SER A 391 -4.38 -1.65 -0.24
N ARG A 392 -3.29 -1.77 -1.00
CA ARG A 392 -2.14 -0.85 -0.98
C ARG A 392 -1.42 -0.84 0.37
N PHE A 393 -1.47 -1.93 1.14
CA PHE A 393 -0.76 -2.05 2.42
C PHE A 393 -0.14 -3.43 2.70
N TRP A 394 -0.49 -4.51 1.96
CA TRP A 394 0.14 -5.83 2.13
C TRP A 394 1.66 -5.75 2.08
N MET A 395 2.18 -4.94 1.16
CA MET A 395 3.59 -4.71 0.96
C MET A 395 4.30 -4.17 2.20
N HIS A 396 3.67 -3.26 2.94
CA HIS A 396 4.25 -2.69 4.15
C HIS A 396 4.15 -3.66 5.33
N THR A 397 2.99 -4.31 5.50
CA THR A 397 2.81 -5.37 6.50
C THR A 397 3.86 -6.45 6.35
N ASP A 398 4.08 -6.90 5.13
CA ASP A 398 5.04 -7.97 4.86
C ASP A 398 6.48 -7.53 5.13
N CYS A 399 6.89 -6.32 4.74
CA CYS A 399 8.20 -5.79 5.11
C CYS A 399 8.43 -5.83 6.63
N ILE A 400 7.44 -5.37 7.41
CA ILE A 400 7.53 -5.40 8.87
C ILE A 400 7.64 -6.85 9.36
N GLN A 401 6.76 -7.75 8.93
CA GLN A 401 6.74 -9.14 9.42
C GLN A 401 7.94 -9.96 8.99
N GLN A 402 8.46 -9.76 7.77
CA GLN A 402 9.68 -10.41 7.27
C GLN A 402 10.91 -10.02 8.11
N LEU A 403 11.08 -8.72 8.36
CA LEU A 403 12.21 -8.19 9.15
C LEU A 403 12.09 -8.54 10.64
N GLN A 404 10.88 -8.78 11.14
CA GLN A 404 10.64 -9.33 12.48
C GLN A 404 10.89 -10.84 12.56
N GLY A 405 11.00 -11.55 11.44
CA GLY A 405 11.14 -13.00 11.39
C GLY A 405 9.83 -13.76 11.70
N ARG A 406 8.67 -13.13 11.48
CA ARG A 406 7.35 -13.70 11.81
C ARG A 406 6.34 -13.66 10.66
N ALA A 407 6.82 -13.66 9.42
CA ALA A 407 5.96 -13.72 8.25
C ALA A 407 5.27 -15.10 8.03
N GLY A 408 5.49 -16.06 8.93
CA GLY A 408 4.89 -17.39 8.87
C GLY A 408 5.31 -18.15 7.60
N ALA A 409 4.35 -18.73 6.88
CA ALA A 409 4.62 -19.46 5.65
C ALA A 409 5.21 -18.62 4.52
N ARG A 410 5.10 -17.29 4.60
CA ARG A 410 5.69 -16.33 3.64
C ARG A 410 7.12 -15.96 3.97
N GLN A 411 7.67 -16.41 5.13
CA GLN A 411 9.01 -16.02 5.53
C GLN A 411 10.01 -16.33 4.42
N ILE A 412 10.75 -15.30 4.00
CA ILE A 412 11.85 -15.45 3.04
C ILE A 412 12.91 -16.35 3.64
N THR A 413 13.32 -17.37 2.88
CA THR A 413 14.34 -18.34 3.28
C THR A 413 15.55 -18.38 2.34
N GLY A 414 15.42 -17.82 1.14
CA GLY A 414 16.51 -17.79 0.16
C GLY A 414 17.60 -16.77 0.47
N VAL A 415 17.25 -15.72 1.23
CA VAL A 415 18.17 -14.68 1.70
C VAL A 415 17.82 -14.30 3.14
N THR A 416 18.74 -13.68 3.87
CA THR A 416 18.45 -13.13 5.20
C THR A 416 17.76 -11.77 5.04
N PRO A 417 16.53 -11.57 5.53
CA PRO A 417 15.86 -10.28 5.49
C PRO A 417 16.50 -9.26 6.44
N GLU A 418 17.17 -8.26 5.91
CA GLU A 418 17.84 -7.20 6.68
C GLU A 418 17.34 -5.81 6.28
N ILE A 419 17.27 -5.52 4.98
CA ILE A 419 16.81 -4.24 4.45
C ILE A 419 15.80 -4.50 3.34
N ALA A 420 14.69 -3.78 3.38
CA ALA A 420 13.62 -3.87 2.41
C ALA A 420 13.14 -2.50 1.94
N VAL A 421 12.48 -2.48 0.79
CA VAL A 421 11.77 -1.31 0.30
C VAL A 421 10.32 -1.68 -0.01
N SER A 422 9.41 -0.77 0.32
CA SER A 422 8.01 -0.89 -0.09
C SER A 422 7.45 0.46 -0.49
N GLY A 423 6.44 0.47 -1.33
CA GLY A 423 5.80 1.73 -1.70
C GLY A 423 4.98 1.68 -2.96
N GLY A 424 4.44 2.83 -3.29
CA GLY A 424 3.57 3.09 -4.41
C GLY A 424 2.51 4.13 -4.05
N PRO A 425 1.38 4.20 -4.76
CA PRO A 425 0.96 3.24 -5.77
C PRO A 425 1.52 3.50 -7.18
N MET A 426 1.86 4.73 -7.52
CA MET A 426 2.19 5.11 -8.90
C MET A 426 3.66 5.50 -9.02
N PRO A 427 4.32 5.18 -10.14
CA PRO A 427 5.68 5.66 -10.41
C PRO A 427 5.83 7.18 -10.31
N LEU A 428 4.81 7.92 -10.76
CA LEU A 428 4.79 9.38 -10.80
C LEU A 428 4.00 10.05 -9.67
N GLY A 429 3.71 9.38 -8.58
CA GLY A 429 2.90 9.96 -7.50
C GLY A 429 2.77 9.08 -6.26
N GLY A 430 3.77 8.24 -5.98
CA GLY A 430 3.81 7.33 -4.85
C GLY A 430 4.60 7.85 -3.65
N ASN A 431 4.49 7.13 -2.56
CA ASN A 431 5.32 7.27 -1.37
C ASN A 431 6.01 5.93 -1.11
N PHE A 432 7.27 5.98 -0.68
CA PHE A 432 8.14 4.82 -0.59
C PHE A 432 8.94 4.89 0.71
N THR A 433 9.19 3.73 1.30
CA THR A 433 9.86 3.60 2.61
C THR A 433 10.93 2.54 2.54
N VAL A 434 12.09 2.83 3.10
CA VAL A 434 13.18 1.87 3.35
C VAL A 434 13.07 1.39 4.78
N TRP A 435 12.95 0.07 4.95
CA TRP A 435 12.82 -0.63 6.21
C TRP A 435 14.10 -1.39 6.55
N SER A 436 14.43 -1.48 7.84
CA SER A 436 15.59 -2.22 8.29
C SER A 436 15.32 -3.00 9.58
N ALA A 437 15.98 -4.14 9.72
CA ALA A 437 16.00 -4.93 10.94
C ALA A 437 16.84 -4.28 12.05
N THR A 438 17.69 -3.31 11.71
CA THR A 438 18.56 -2.55 12.62
C THR A 438 18.41 -1.05 12.40
N PRO A 439 18.72 -0.20 13.39
CA PRO A 439 18.62 1.26 13.25
C PRO A 439 19.73 1.88 12.41
N ASP A 440 20.82 1.13 12.14
CA ASP A 440 22.05 1.61 11.49
C ASP A 440 22.11 1.27 10.00
#